data_03426e22c791b6fb4b27ebe46428d361
#
_entry.id   03426e22c791b6fb4b27ebe46428d361
#
_cell.length_a   1.000
_cell.length_b   1.000
_cell.length_c   1.000
_cell.angle_alpha   90.00
_cell.angle_beta   90.00
_cell.angle_gamma   90.00
#
_symmetry.space_group_name_H-M   'P 1'
#
loop_
_entity.id
_entity.type
_entity.pdbx_description
1 polymer ?
#
loop_
_entity_poly.entity_id
_entity_poly.type
_entity_poly.pdbx_seq_one_letter_code
_entity_poly.pdbx_strand_id
1 'polypeptide(L)'
;IRLAQSGTQTVKFVDRTFNANAQRANEILLFIKENYGKEIPQNVCFHFEIAGDILKESTLGILSSMPYGAVQLEVGMQSFNEETLRIINRKTDTKKLTENIRKLISFNNMHIHIDLIAGLTGEDLESFRNSFNIGYSFRAHMLQMGFLKLLHGADMRENREKYPCTFTDEPPYEVTSTPWLSADEIKMLGNCEDAVDRLYNSGRFLLTLDYLTDEVGIQPFDVFMSFGNAVNGNKIARIFVFKF
;
A
#
# COMPACT_ATOMS: atom_id res chain seq x y z
N ILE A 1 3.01 26.43 1.68
CA ILE A 1 3.84 27.20 0.74
C ILE A 1 5.31 27.14 1.13
N ARG A 2 5.73 27.59 2.33
CA ARG A 2 7.16 27.64 2.70
C ARG A 2 7.92 26.34 2.49
N LEU A 3 7.33 25.18 2.85
CA LEU A 3 7.95 23.88 2.62
C LEU A 3 8.06 23.58 1.11
N ALA A 4 7.03 23.86 0.34
CA ALA A 4 7.05 23.66 -1.10
C ALA A 4 8.10 24.52 -1.81
N GLN A 5 8.37 25.75 -1.30
CA GLN A 5 9.37 26.67 -1.83
C GLN A 5 10.80 26.40 -1.33
N SER A 6 10.99 25.46 -0.40
CA SER A 6 12.32 25.14 0.16
C SER A 6 13.21 24.28 -0.73
N GLY A 7 12.76 23.93 -1.94
CA GLY A 7 13.47 23.05 -2.86
C GLY A 7 13.17 21.55 -2.65
N THR A 8 12.24 21.21 -1.74
CA THR A 8 11.78 19.82 -1.58
C THR A 8 10.94 19.38 -2.78
N GLN A 9 11.03 18.10 -3.14
CA GLN A 9 10.19 17.50 -4.18
C GLN A 9 8.93 16.85 -3.60
N THR A 10 8.91 16.53 -2.30
CA THR A 10 7.78 15.88 -1.65
C THR A 10 7.46 16.53 -0.33
N VAL A 11 6.19 16.81 -0.08
CA VAL A 11 5.65 17.26 1.20
C VAL A 11 4.69 16.17 1.69
N LYS A 12 5.11 15.34 2.65
CA LYS A 12 4.25 14.31 3.24
C LYS A 12 3.48 14.88 4.42
N PHE A 13 2.16 14.73 4.40
CA PHE A 13 1.29 14.97 5.54
C PHE A 13 1.38 13.79 6.51
N VAL A 14 1.46 14.08 7.80
CA VAL A 14 1.63 13.05 8.84
C VAL A 14 0.31 12.53 9.41
N ASP A 15 -0.80 13.05 8.92
CA ASP A 15 -2.13 12.56 9.29
C ASP A 15 -2.31 11.14 8.74
N ARG A 16 -2.55 10.15 9.61
CA ARG A 16 -2.79 8.75 9.22
C ARG A 16 -4.09 8.52 8.45
N THR A 17 -5.01 9.49 8.52
CA THR A 17 -6.26 9.50 7.76
C THR A 17 -6.58 10.95 7.41
N PHE A 18 -5.91 11.46 6.39
CA PHE A 18 -6.04 12.86 5.96
C PHE A 18 -7.48 13.26 5.67
N ASN A 19 -8.28 12.36 5.10
CA ASN A 19 -9.68 12.58 4.73
C ASN A 19 -10.69 12.25 5.86
N ALA A 20 -10.25 12.05 7.11
CA ALA A 20 -11.17 11.85 8.25
C ALA A 20 -12.12 13.04 8.42
N ASN A 21 -11.65 14.27 8.18
CA ASN A 21 -12.48 15.46 8.03
C ASN A 21 -12.49 15.89 6.56
N ALA A 22 -13.54 15.51 5.86
CA ALA A 22 -13.67 15.76 4.41
C ALA A 22 -13.67 17.27 4.06
N GLN A 23 -14.24 18.14 4.90
CA GLN A 23 -14.25 19.59 4.65
C GLN A 23 -12.81 20.13 4.67
N ARG A 24 -12.05 19.83 5.74
CA ARG A 24 -10.66 20.27 5.86
C ARG A 24 -9.79 19.70 4.73
N ALA A 25 -9.98 18.44 4.39
CA ALA A 25 -9.26 17.82 3.29
C ALA A 25 -9.54 18.54 1.96
N ASN A 26 -10.80 18.84 1.68
CA ASN A 26 -11.20 19.57 0.49
C ASN A 26 -10.61 20.99 0.43
N GLU A 27 -10.60 21.71 1.54
CA GLU A 27 -10.01 23.05 1.63
C GLU A 27 -8.51 23.02 1.31
N ILE A 28 -7.76 22.02 1.85
CA ILE A 28 -6.32 21.85 1.59
C ILE A 28 -6.09 21.48 0.12
N LEU A 29 -6.83 20.52 -0.42
CA LEU A 29 -6.70 20.08 -1.81
C LEU A 29 -7.00 21.23 -2.78
N LEU A 30 -8.06 22.01 -2.54
CA LEU A 30 -8.39 23.19 -3.35
C LEU A 30 -7.27 24.24 -3.27
N PHE A 31 -6.73 24.51 -2.08
CA PHE A 31 -5.62 25.43 -1.91
C PHE A 31 -4.39 24.99 -2.73
N ILE A 32 -4.03 23.69 -2.67
CA ILE A 32 -2.94 23.15 -3.48
C ILE A 32 -3.22 23.35 -4.96
N LYS A 33 -4.42 22.97 -5.42
CA LYS A 33 -4.84 23.09 -6.82
C LYS A 33 -4.74 24.51 -7.35
N GLU A 34 -5.23 25.49 -6.59
CA GLU A 34 -5.29 26.90 -6.99
C GLU A 34 -3.89 27.56 -7.06
N ASN A 35 -2.96 27.07 -6.24
CA ASN A 35 -1.61 27.64 -6.11
C ASN A 35 -0.54 26.84 -6.87
N TYR A 36 -0.85 25.67 -7.41
CA TYR A 36 0.09 24.83 -8.13
C TYR A 36 0.55 25.51 -9.44
N GLY A 37 1.85 25.58 -9.64
CA GLY A 37 2.45 26.35 -10.75
C GLY A 37 2.48 27.86 -10.56
N LYS A 38 2.10 28.35 -9.36
CA LYS A 38 2.17 29.77 -8.95
C LYS A 38 3.06 29.85 -7.70
N GLU A 39 2.42 29.90 -6.52
CA GLU A 39 3.13 29.88 -5.22
C GLU A 39 3.74 28.49 -4.88
N ILE A 40 3.19 27.43 -5.44
CA ILE A 40 3.66 26.05 -5.29
C ILE A 40 4.35 25.64 -6.60
N PRO A 41 5.68 25.30 -6.57
CA PRO A 41 6.38 24.84 -7.76
C PRO A 41 5.77 23.55 -8.34
N GLN A 42 5.77 23.41 -9.67
CA GLN A 42 5.15 22.27 -10.37
C GLN A 42 5.88 20.93 -10.17
N ASN A 43 7.06 20.92 -9.56
CA ASN A 43 7.81 19.71 -9.24
C ASN A 43 7.58 19.22 -7.80
N VAL A 44 6.66 19.83 -7.06
CA VAL A 44 6.34 19.43 -5.68
C VAL A 44 5.13 18.53 -5.67
N CYS A 45 5.31 17.32 -5.10
CA CYS A 45 4.24 16.36 -4.87
C CYS A 45 3.80 16.38 -3.41
N PHE A 46 2.49 16.41 -3.17
CA PHE A 46 1.91 16.31 -1.83
C PHE A 46 1.43 14.88 -1.58
N HIS A 47 1.98 14.24 -0.57
CA HIS A 47 1.69 12.87 -0.20
C HIS A 47 0.72 12.83 0.99
N PHE A 48 -0.39 12.10 0.82
CA PHE A 48 -1.43 11.92 1.84
C PHE A 48 -1.74 10.45 2.06
N GLU A 49 -1.84 10.03 3.34
CA GLU A 49 -2.42 8.75 3.73
C GLU A 49 -3.94 8.92 3.89
N ILE A 50 -4.72 8.11 3.22
CA ILE A 50 -6.18 8.21 3.18
C ILE A 50 -6.89 6.89 3.51
N ALA A 51 -8.11 7.00 4.04
CA ALA A 51 -9.05 5.88 4.07
C ALA A 51 -9.93 5.96 2.82
N GLY A 52 -9.76 4.99 1.92
CA GLY A 52 -10.41 5.04 0.60
C GLY A 52 -11.92 4.85 0.65
N ASP A 53 -12.44 4.10 1.63
CA ASP A 53 -13.86 3.80 1.79
C ASP A 53 -14.71 4.99 2.28
N ILE A 54 -14.10 5.95 2.97
CA ILE A 54 -14.80 7.15 3.46
C ILE A 54 -14.66 8.38 2.54
N LEU A 55 -14.00 8.23 1.38
CA LEU A 55 -13.93 9.32 0.39
C LEU A 55 -15.33 9.78 -0.03
N LYS A 56 -15.52 11.10 -0.05
CA LYS A 56 -16.75 11.73 -0.49
C LYS A 56 -16.68 12.08 -1.98
N GLU A 57 -17.82 12.12 -2.66
CA GLU A 57 -17.89 12.52 -4.08
C GLU A 57 -17.32 13.93 -4.30
N SER A 58 -17.50 14.85 -3.32
CA SER A 58 -16.89 16.18 -3.39
C SER A 58 -15.35 16.12 -3.41
N THR A 59 -14.74 15.25 -2.60
CA THR A 59 -13.29 15.06 -2.56
C THR A 59 -12.81 14.40 -3.86
N LEU A 60 -13.51 13.38 -4.35
CA LEU A 60 -13.21 12.74 -5.64
C LEU A 60 -13.29 13.74 -6.80
N GLY A 61 -14.29 14.63 -6.81
CA GLY A 61 -14.41 15.70 -7.82
C GLY A 61 -13.24 16.69 -7.79
N ILE A 62 -12.70 17.01 -6.61
CA ILE A 62 -11.49 17.84 -6.51
C ILE A 62 -10.28 17.06 -7.03
N LEU A 63 -10.08 15.81 -6.58
CA LEU A 63 -8.96 14.96 -6.97
C LEU A 63 -8.92 14.69 -8.47
N SER A 64 -10.07 14.48 -9.13
CA SER A 64 -10.14 14.26 -10.58
C SER A 64 -9.61 15.45 -11.40
N SER A 65 -9.60 16.64 -10.82
CA SER A 65 -9.17 17.88 -11.46
C SER A 65 -7.85 18.45 -10.90
N MET A 66 -7.10 17.66 -10.12
CA MET A 66 -5.78 18.05 -9.64
C MET A 66 -4.77 18.11 -10.78
N PRO A 67 -3.82 19.06 -10.74
CA PRO A 67 -2.71 19.06 -11.69
C PRO A 67 -1.92 17.73 -11.64
N TYR A 68 -1.47 17.28 -12.80
CA TYR A 68 -0.71 16.03 -12.92
C TYR A 68 0.54 16.04 -12.01
N GLY A 69 0.71 14.98 -11.24
CA GLY A 69 1.84 14.80 -10.32
C GLY A 69 1.79 15.65 -9.03
N ALA A 70 0.78 16.52 -8.86
CA ALA A 70 0.67 17.35 -7.66
C ALA A 70 0.34 16.54 -6.39
N VAL A 71 -0.30 15.38 -6.53
CA VAL A 71 -0.78 14.56 -5.43
C VAL A 71 -0.33 13.11 -5.59
N GLN A 72 0.04 12.52 -4.46
CA GLN A 72 0.23 11.10 -4.26
C GLN A 72 -0.65 10.65 -3.12
N LEU A 73 -1.39 9.57 -3.31
CA LEU A 73 -2.27 8.99 -2.30
C LEU A 73 -1.77 7.61 -1.89
N GLU A 74 -1.62 7.40 -0.60
CA GLU A 74 -1.38 6.10 0.02
C GLU A 74 -2.71 5.60 0.60
N VAL A 75 -3.20 4.51 0.07
CA VAL A 75 -4.50 3.93 0.41
C VAL A 75 -4.27 2.65 1.19
N GLY A 76 -4.40 2.72 2.50
CA GLY A 76 -4.26 1.54 3.35
C GLY A 76 -5.45 0.60 3.18
N MET A 77 -5.27 -0.50 2.45
CA MET A 77 -6.23 -1.60 2.40
C MET A 77 -6.05 -2.55 3.58
N GLN A 78 -4.82 -2.88 3.90
CA GLN A 78 -4.33 -3.80 4.91
C GLN A 78 -4.65 -5.27 4.57
N SER A 79 -5.93 -5.60 4.36
CA SER A 79 -6.47 -6.91 3.96
C SER A 79 -7.82 -6.73 3.27
N PHE A 80 -8.25 -7.71 2.51
CA PHE A 80 -9.63 -7.86 1.99
C PHE A 80 -10.44 -8.90 2.77
N ASN A 81 -9.85 -9.54 3.78
CA ASN A 81 -10.57 -10.43 4.67
C ASN A 81 -11.38 -9.62 5.69
N GLU A 82 -12.70 -9.59 5.55
CA GLU A 82 -13.59 -8.81 6.42
C GLU A 82 -13.51 -9.26 7.89
N GLU A 83 -13.30 -10.56 8.15
CA GLU A 83 -13.14 -11.06 9.50
C GLU A 83 -11.81 -10.58 10.12
N THR A 84 -10.72 -10.62 9.37
CA THR A 84 -9.43 -10.04 9.79
C THR A 84 -9.57 -8.56 10.09
N LEU A 85 -10.20 -7.78 9.20
CA LEU A 85 -10.45 -6.35 9.40
C LEU A 85 -11.28 -6.11 10.68
N ARG A 86 -12.31 -6.94 10.92
CA ARG A 86 -13.14 -6.86 12.15
C ARG A 86 -12.32 -7.14 13.40
N ILE A 87 -11.46 -8.18 13.38
CA ILE A 87 -10.62 -8.55 14.53
C ILE A 87 -9.67 -7.42 14.91
N ILE A 88 -9.05 -6.77 13.93
CA ILE A 88 -8.12 -5.66 14.16
C ILE A 88 -8.82 -4.30 14.38
N ASN A 89 -10.14 -4.31 14.61
CA ASN A 89 -10.99 -3.13 14.82
C ASN A 89 -10.97 -2.13 13.65
N ARG A 90 -10.73 -2.59 12.43
CA ARG A 90 -10.74 -1.75 11.23
C ARG A 90 -12.09 -1.88 10.52
N LYS A 91 -12.94 -0.87 10.72
CA LYS A 91 -14.23 -0.78 10.02
C LYS A 91 -14.00 -0.25 8.61
N THR A 92 -13.93 -1.13 7.63
CA THR A 92 -13.74 -0.78 6.22
C THR A 92 -14.90 -1.32 5.39
N ASP A 93 -15.53 -0.47 4.59
CA ASP A 93 -16.46 -0.90 3.55
C ASP A 93 -15.64 -1.29 2.31
N THR A 94 -15.35 -2.58 2.17
CA THR A 94 -14.50 -3.13 1.11
C THR A 94 -15.05 -2.86 -0.29
N LYS A 95 -16.37 -2.79 -0.44
CA LYS A 95 -17.03 -2.46 -1.71
C LYS A 95 -16.78 -0.99 -2.11
N LYS A 96 -17.04 -0.05 -1.20
CA LYS A 96 -16.75 1.37 -1.45
C LYS A 96 -15.27 1.63 -1.64
N LEU A 97 -14.42 0.95 -0.86
CA LEU A 97 -12.97 1.02 -1.02
C LEU A 97 -12.58 0.66 -2.45
N THR A 98 -13.06 -0.48 -2.95
CA THR A 98 -12.83 -0.95 -4.32
C THR A 98 -13.30 0.05 -5.38
N GLU A 99 -14.52 0.54 -5.25
CA GLU A 99 -15.10 1.53 -6.18
C GLU A 99 -14.28 2.82 -6.21
N ASN A 100 -13.89 3.32 -5.06
CA ASN A 100 -13.14 4.57 -4.94
C ASN A 100 -11.70 4.43 -5.44
N ILE A 101 -11.02 3.31 -5.17
CA ILE A 101 -9.67 3.05 -5.73
C ILE A 101 -9.73 3.04 -7.26
N ARG A 102 -10.70 2.34 -7.86
CA ARG A 102 -10.85 2.33 -9.32
C ARG A 102 -11.10 3.72 -9.90
N LYS A 103 -11.94 4.55 -9.23
CA LYS A 103 -12.14 5.96 -9.63
C LYS A 103 -10.82 6.74 -9.57
N LEU A 104 -10.09 6.66 -8.45
CA LEU A 104 -8.81 7.36 -8.28
C LEU A 104 -7.80 6.99 -9.37
N ILE A 105 -7.67 5.71 -9.68
CA ILE A 105 -6.76 5.23 -10.74
C ILE A 105 -7.20 5.73 -12.11
N SER A 106 -8.51 5.76 -12.39
CA SER A 106 -9.06 6.23 -13.67
C SER A 106 -8.79 7.72 -13.95
N PHE A 107 -8.52 8.53 -12.93
CA PHE A 107 -8.20 9.95 -13.12
C PHE A 107 -6.83 10.17 -13.78
N ASN A 108 -5.91 9.21 -13.64
CA ASN A 108 -4.59 9.20 -14.30
C ASN A 108 -3.78 10.52 -14.13
N ASN A 109 -3.96 11.22 -13.03
CA ASN A 109 -3.30 12.50 -12.73
C ASN A 109 -2.50 12.50 -11.43
N MET A 110 -2.51 11.39 -10.68
CA MET A 110 -1.85 11.25 -9.40
C MET A 110 -1.24 9.86 -9.24
N HIS A 111 -0.26 9.75 -8.37
CA HIS A 111 0.35 8.46 -8.00
C HIS A 111 -0.45 7.79 -6.89
N ILE A 112 -0.87 6.55 -7.09
CA ILE A 112 -1.66 5.77 -6.13
C ILE A 112 -0.80 4.64 -5.59
N HIS A 113 -0.63 4.60 -4.26
CA HIS A 113 -0.09 3.47 -3.52
C HIS A 113 -1.21 2.69 -2.86
N ILE A 114 -1.10 1.38 -2.85
CA ILE A 114 -1.99 0.48 -2.13
C ILE A 114 -1.15 -0.33 -1.16
N ASP A 115 -1.59 -0.38 0.10
CA ASP A 115 -0.86 -1.08 1.15
C ASP A 115 -1.61 -2.31 1.63
N LEU A 116 -0.89 -3.43 1.69
CA LEU A 116 -1.29 -4.67 2.33
C LEU A 116 -0.37 -4.96 3.52
N ILE A 117 -0.90 -5.60 4.55
CA ILE A 117 -0.12 -6.01 5.73
C ILE A 117 -0.22 -7.51 5.92
N ALA A 118 0.89 -8.21 5.80
CA ALA A 118 1.02 -9.62 6.14
C ALA A 118 1.16 -9.82 7.66
N GLY A 119 0.64 -10.94 8.16
CA GLY A 119 0.74 -11.30 9.58
C GLY A 119 -0.33 -10.72 10.47
N LEU A 120 -1.43 -10.23 9.91
CA LEU A 120 -2.60 -9.79 10.68
C LEU A 120 -3.28 -10.98 11.37
N THR A 121 -3.85 -10.71 12.55
CA THR A 121 -4.59 -11.71 13.33
C THR A 121 -5.79 -12.23 12.55
N GLY A 122 -5.88 -13.55 12.42
CA GLY A 122 -7.00 -14.21 11.72
C GLY A 122 -6.78 -14.35 10.21
N GLU A 123 -5.62 -13.97 9.67
CA GLU A 123 -5.33 -14.08 8.23
C GLU A 123 -4.27 -15.14 7.96
N ASP A 124 -4.66 -16.19 7.25
CA ASP A 124 -3.77 -17.24 6.76
C ASP A 124 -3.21 -16.91 5.36
N LEU A 125 -2.34 -17.77 4.86
CA LEU A 125 -1.66 -17.56 3.58
C LEU A 125 -2.65 -17.48 2.40
N GLU A 126 -3.72 -18.28 2.40
CA GLU A 126 -4.70 -18.27 1.31
C GLU A 126 -5.56 -16.99 1.34
N SER A 127 -5.95 -16.55 2.53
CA SER A 127 -6.64 -15.28 2.70
C SER A 127 -5.79 -14.10 2.27
N PHE A 128 -4.50 -14.08 2.67
CA PHE A 128 -3.56 -13.06 2.22
C PHE A 128 -3.35 -13.10 0.70
N ARG A 129 -3.21 -14.29 0.10
CA ARG A 129 -3.16 -14.48 -1.35
C ARG A 129 -4.32 -13.83 -2.07
N ASN A 130 -5.55 -14.04 -1.56
CA ASN A 130 -6.75 -13.42 -2.13
C ASN A 130 -6.70 -11.89 -2.02
N SER A 131 -6.32 -11.36 -0.84
CA SER A 131 -6.14 -9.91 -0.62
C SER A 131 -5.11 -9.32 -1.57
N PHE A 132 -3.99 -10.02 -1.78
CA PHE A 132 -2.94 -9.63 -2.72
C PHE A 132 -3.44 -9.58 -4.17
N ASN A 133 -4.10 -10.64 -4.63
CA ASN A 133 -4.63 -10.71 -6.00
C ASN A 133 -5.65 -9.60 -6.27
N ILE A 134 -6.51 -9.28 -5.30
CA ILE A 134 -7.43 -8.15 -5.39
C ILE A 134 -6.65 -6.83 -5.48
N GLY A 135 -5.67 -6.60 -4.60
CA GLY A 135 -4.82 -5.41 -4.60
C GLY A 135 -4.09 -5.22 -5.93
N TYR A 136 -3.49 -6.29 -6.47
CA TYR A 136 -2.82 -6.27 -7.75
C TYR A 136 -3.78 -5.96 -8.91
N SER A 137 -5.03 -6.45 -8.85
CA SER A 137 -6.03 -6.21 -9.90
C SER A 137 -6.39 -4.74 -10.12
N PHE A 138 -6.12 -3.87 -9.16
CA PHE A 138 -6.31 -2.43 -9.33
C PHE A 138 -5.28 -1.79 -10.26
N ARG A 139 -4.15 -2.44 -10.51
CA ARG A 139 -3.07 -1.87 -11.35
C ARG A 139 -2.62 -0.49 -10.84
N ALA A 140 -2.55 -0.32 -9.51
CA ALA A 140 -2.03 0.89 -8.89
C ALA A 140 -0.56 1.13 -9.26
N HIS A 141 -0.09 2.34 -9.11
CA HIS A 141 1.31 2.69 -9.43
C HIS A 141 2.31 2.01 -8.51
N MET A 142 1.90 1.71 -7.27
CA MET A 142 2.68 0.96 -6.29
C MET A 142 1.77 0.04 -5.49
N LEU A 143 2.17 -1.21 -5.33
CA LEU A 143 1.59 -2.17 -4.42
C LEU A 143 2.61 -2.43 -3.32
N GLN A 144 2.38 -1.88 -2.15
CA GLN A 144 3.25 -2.06 -1.00
C GLN A 144 2.77 -3.24 -0.17
N MET A 145 3.66 -4.18 0.04
CA MET A 145 3.44 -5.32 0.90
C MET A 145 4.26 -5.11 2.17
N GLY A 146 3.59 -4.80 3.27
CA GLY A 146 4.22 -4.62 4.58
C GLY A 146 3.98 -5.79 5.50
N PHE A 147 4.68 -5.80 6.64
CA PHE A 147 4.50 -6.78 7.70
C PHE A 147 3.99 -6.09 8.96
N LEU A 148 3.16 -6.81 9.73
CA LEU A 148 2.65 -6.29 10.98
C LEU A 148 3.80 -5.92 11.93
N LYS A 149 3.78 -4.69 12.46
CA LYS A 149 4.74 -4.18 13.42
C LYS A 149 4.07 -3.92 14.76
N LEU A 150 4.57 -4.58 15.79
CA LEU A 150 4.01 -4.56 17.14
C LEU A 150 4.64 -3.38 17.93
N LEU A 151 4.24 -2.17 17.57
CA LEU A 151 4.77 -0.95 18.18
C LEU A 151 4.33 -0.81 19.64
N HIS A 152 5.18 -0.23 20.49
CA HIS A 152 4.86 0.05 21.89
C HIS A 152 3.60 0.91 22.02
N GLY A 153 2.72 0.53 22.95
CA GLY A 153 1.42 1.19 23.18
C GLY A 153 0.31 0.80 22.19
N ALA A 154 0.61 -0.05 21.19
CA ALA A 154 -0.44 -0.59 20.32
C ALA A 154 -1.20 -1.73 21.02
N ASP A 155 -2.54 -1.75 20.90
CA ASP A 155 -3.41 -2.79 21.50
C ASP A 155 -2.96 -4.20 21.08
N MET A 156 -2.57 -4.38 19.82
CA MET A 156 -2.09 -5.66 19.29
C MET A 156 -0.79 -6.14 19.95
N ARG A 157 0.04 -5.25 20.49
CA ARG A 157 1.23 -5.61 21.27
C ARG A 157 0.91 -5.93 22.71
N GLU A 158 0.04 -5.13 23.32
CA GLU A 158 -0.24 -5.20 24.76
C GLU A 158 -1.24 -6.33 25.09
N ASN A 159 -2.16 -6.66 24.18
CA ASN A 159 -3.20 -7.67 24.38
C ASN A 159 -2.93 -8.95 23.58
N ARG A 160 -1.91 -9.71 24.01
CA ARG A 160 -1.43 -10.91 23.31
C ARG A 160 -2.42 -12.08 23.33
N GLU A 161 -3.32 -12.14 24.30
CA GLU A 161 -4.36 -13.17 24.31
C GLU A 161 -5.34 -12.98 23.16
N LYS A 162 -5.67 -11.73 22.86
CA LYS A 162 -6.54 -11.37 21.73
C LYS A 162 -5.82 -11.41 20.39
N TYR A 163 -4.54 -11.04 20.36
CA TYR A 163 -3.73 -10.92 19.15
C TYR A 163 -2.45 -11.78 19.25
N PRO A 164 -2.60 -13.12 19.27
CA PRO A 164 -1.47 -14.01 19.45
C PRO A 164 -0.53 -13.94 18.24
N CYS A 165 0.74 -13.62 18.49
CA CYS A 165 1.81 -13.61 17.50
C CYS A 165 3.17 -13.63 18.17
N THR A 166 4.21 -13.98 17.42
CA THR A 166 5.61 -13.73 17.77
C THR A 166 6.16 -12.62 16.88
N PHE A 167 7.11 -11.85 17.39
CA PHE A 167 7.73 -10.74 16.67
C PHE A 167 9.15 -10.51 17.18
N THR A 168 9.95 -9.73 16.44
CA THR A 168 11.30 -9.37 16.84
C THR A 168 11.31 -8.46 18.06
N ASP A 169 12.23 -8.67 19.00
CA ASP A 169 12.40 -7.81 20.18
C ASP A 169 13.04 -6.44 19.83
N GLU A 170 13.73 -6.38 18.71
CA GLU A 170 14.39 -5.18 18.19
C GLU A 170 13.49 -4.45 17.17
N PRO A 171 13.61 -3.13 17.04
CA PRO A 171 12.93 -2.40 15.98
C PRO A 171 13.23 -2.99 14.59
N PRO A 172 12.24 -3.12 13.73
CA PRO A 172 10.92 -2.52 13.77
C PRO A 172 9.83 -3.34 14.50
N TYR A 173 10.15 -4.32 15.33
CA TYR A 173 9.21 -5.18 16.08
C TYR A 173 8.27 -5.94 15.16
N GLU A 174 8.83 -6.50 14.09
CA GLU A 174 8.09 -7.13 13.02
C GLU A 174 7.64 -8.53 13.38
N VAL A 175 6.44 -8.91 12.97
CA VAL A 175 5.87 -10.24 13.17
C VAL A 175 6.78 -11.31 12.56
N THR A 176 6.98 -12.40 13.30
CA THR A 176 7.77 -13.57 12.85
C THR A 176 6.93 -14.82 12.67
N SER A 177 5.81 -14.94 13.38
CA SER A 177 4.79 -15.95 13.14
C SER A 177 3.48 -15.59 13.85
N THR A 178 2.39 -16.20 13.40
CA THR A 178 1.08 -16.14 14.05
C THR A 178 0.48 -17.56 14.13
N PRO A 179 -0.63 -17.80 14.81
CA PRO A 179 -1.33 -19.08 14.73
C PRO A 179 -1.82 -19.46 13.32
N TRP A 180 -1.91 -18.49 12.41
CA TRP A 180 -2.40 -18.65 11.03
C TRP A 180 -1.30 -18.62 9.98
N LEU A 181 -0.11 -18.09 10.31
CA LEU A 181 1.06 -18.02 9.44
C LEU A 181 2.31 -18.50 10.19
N SER A 182 2.90 -19.58 9.73
CA SER A 182 4.17 -20.09 10.24
C SER A 182 5.34 -19.13 9.94
N ALA A 183 6.45 -19.31 10.64
CA ALA A 183 7.65 -18.52 10.40
C ALA A 183 8.22 -18.70 8.97
N ASP A 184 8.08 -19.91 8.42
CA ASP A 184 8.50 -20.19 7.04
C ASP A 184 7.61 -19.45 6.03
N GLU A 185 6.29 -19.41 6.26
CA GLU A 185 5.36 -18.64 5.41
C GLU A 185 5.62 -17.13 5.48
N ILE A 186 5.86 -16.58 6.68
CA ILE A 186 6.25 -15.16 6.84
C ILE A 186 7.54 -14.87 6.04
N LYS A 187 8.53 -15.75 6.12
CA LYS A 187 9.77 -15.64 5.34
C LYS A 187 9.52 -15.72 3.82
N MET A 188 8.65 -16.62 3.38
CA MET A 188 8.26 -16.72 1.97
C MET A 188 7.55 -15.46 1.50
N LEU A 189 6.69 -14.87 2.33
CA LEU A 189 6.04 -13.58 2.06
C LEU A 189 7.06 -12.44 1.97
N GLY A 190 8.14 -12.44 2.76
CA GLY A 190 9.25 -11.50 2.61
C GLY A 190 9.98 -11.63 1.26
N ASN A 191 10.14 -12.86 0.76
CA ASN A 191 10.67 -13.08 -0.59
C ASN A 191 9.68 -12.56 -1.67
N CYS A 192 8.39 -12.71 -1.44
CA CYS A 192 7.34 -12.19 -2.32
C CYS A 192 7.36 -10.65 -2.37
N GLU A 193 7.50 -9.99 -1.22
CA GLU A 193 7.63 -8.53 -1.11
C GLU A 193 8.82 -8.02 -1.94
N ASP A 194 10.00 -8.59 -1.79
CA ASP A 194 11.18 -8.24 -2.59
C ASP A 194 10.93 -8.43 -4.10
N ALA A 195 10.19 -9.49 -4.48
CA ALA A 195 9.79 -9.70 -5.87
C ALA A 195 8.81 -8.63 -6.38
N VAL A 196 7.84 -8.21 -5.57
CA VAL A 196 6.91 -7.11 -5.92
C VAL A 196 7.67 -5.82 -6.17
N ASP A 197 8.61 -5.48 -5.30
CA ASP A 197 9.43 -4.27 -5.46
C ASP A 197 10.27 -4.29 -6.72
N ARG A 198 10.92 -5.44 -7.02
CA ARG A 198 11.79 -5.58 -8.19
C ARG A 198 11.03 -5.64 -9.51
N LEU A 199 9.90 -6.32 -9.55
CA LEU A 199 9.19 -6.59 -10.80
C LEU A 199 8.08 -5.58 -11.07
N TYR A 200 7.25 -5.27 -10.07
CA TYR A 200 6.08 -4.40 -10.22
C TYR A 200 6.40 -2.94 -9.90
N ASN A 201 6.83 -2.66 -8.68
CA ASN A 201 7.03 -1.29 -8.20
C ASN A 201 8.17 -0.56 -8.94
N SER A 202 9.15 -1.30 -9.47
CA SER A 202 10.19 -0.74 -10.35
C SER A 202 9.67 -0.24 -11.70
N GLY A 203 8.49 -0.67 -12.12
CA GLY A 203 7.91 -0.37 -13.43
C GLY A 203 8.60 -1.06 -14.63
N ARG A 204 9.67 -1.84 -14.40
CA ARG A 204 10.52 -2.38 -15.49
C ARG A 204 9.92 -3.59 -16.19
N PHE A 205 9.08 -4.36 -15.53
CA PHE A 205 8.60 -5.66 -16.01
C PHE A 205 7.08 -5.70 -16.22
N LEU A 206 6.42 -4.55 -16.31
CA LEU A 206 4.96 -4.47 -16.42
C LEU A 206 4.42 -5.29 -17.60
N LEU A 207 5.01 -5.18 -18.78
CA LEU A 207 4.59 -5.96 -19.95
C LEU A 207 4.76 -7.47 -19.74
N THR A 208 5.82 -7.90 -19.05
CA THR A 208 6.02 -9.32 -18.71
C THR A 208 4.99 -9.80 -17.71
N LEU A 209 4.69 -8.98 -16.69
CA LEU A 209 3.68 -9.29 -15.70
C LEU A 209 2.29 -9.37 -16.32
N ASP A 210 1.94 -8.41 -17.18
CA ASP A 210 0.66 -8.42 -17.91
C ASP A 210 0.53 -9.69 -18.76
N TYR A 211 1.59 -10.08 -19.49
CA TYR A 211 1.58 -11.33 -20.25
C TYR A 211 1.34 -12.56 -19.36
N LEU A 212 2.06 -12.65 -18.23
CA LEU A 212 1.94 -13.80 -17.32
C LEU A 212 0.56 -13.85 -16.64
N THR A 213 0.01 -12.71 -16.25
CA THR A 213 -1.25 -12.67 -15.50
C THR A 213 -2.48 -12.63 -16.39
N ASP A 214 -2.44 -11.89 -17.49
CA ASP A 214 -3.63 -11.62 -18.31
C ASP A 214 -3.73 -12.61 -19.51
N GLU A 215 -2.57 -12.96 -20.14
CA GLU A 215 -2.56 -13.86 -21.30
C GLU A 215 -2.35 -15.34 -20.88
N VAL A 216 -1.39 -15.61 -19.99
CA VAL A 216 -1.13 -16.97 -19.51
C VAL A 216 -2.10 -17.38 -18.40
N GLY A 217 -2.65 -16.41 -17.66
CA GLY A 217 -3.66 -16.63 -16.61
C GLY A 217 -3.07 -17.12 -15.28
N ILE A 218 -1.78 -16.87 -15.01
CA ILE A 218 -1.19 -17.21 -13.71
C ILE A 218 -1.66 -16.19 -12.67
N GLN A 219 -2.08 -16.66 -11.50
CA GLN A 219 -2.47 -15.75 -10.43
C GLN A 219 -1.29 -14.85 -10.02
N PRO A 220 -1.51 -13.54 -9.88
CA PRO A 220 -0.42 -12.60 -9.56
C PRO A 220 0.43 -13.01 -8.36
N PHE A 221 -0.20 -13.42 -7.26
CA PHE A 221 0.51 -13.87 -6.08
C PHE A 221 1.49 -15.02 -6.37
N ASP A 222 1.10 -15.98 -7.21
CA ASP A 222 1.92 -17.13 -7.55
C ASP A 222 3.16 -16.74 -8.40
N VAL A 223 3.02 -15.72 -9.26
CA VAL A 223 4.14 -15.16 -10.02
C VAL A 223 5.20 -14.61 -9.07
N PHE A 224 4.80 -13.74 -8.13
CA PHE A 224 5.73 -13.08 -7.22
C PHE A 224 6.31 -14.06 -6.19
N MET A 225 5.51 -14.98 -5.65
CA MET A 225 5.97 -16.03 -4.74
C MET A 225 6.99 -16.96 -5.41
N SER A 226 6.72 -17.41 -6.63
CA SER A 226 7.63 -18.29 -7.36
C SER A 226 8.94 -17.59 -7.68
N PHE A 227 8.90 -16.35 -8.16
CA PHE A 227 10.08 -15.57 -8.45
C PHE A 227 10.90 -15.27 -7.18
N GLY A 228 10.25 -14.76 -6.12
CA GLY A 228 10.91 -14.43 -4.87
C GLY A 228 11.61 -15.62 -4.23
N ASN A 229 10.95 -16.79 -4.20
CA ASN A 229 11.54 -18.02 -3.67
C ASN A 229 12.69 -18.55 -4.54
N ALA A 230 12.57 -18.48 -5.88
CA ALA A 230 13.65 -18.89 -6.77
C ALA A 230 14.89 -18.01 -6.64
N VAL A 231 14.68 -16.71 -6.50
CA VAL A 231 15.75 -15.71 -6.38
C VAL A 231 16.47 -15.81 -5.04
N ASN A 232 15.72 -15.88 -3.93
CA ASN A 232 16.29 -15.90 -2.59
C ASN A 232 16.69 -17.30 -2.13
N GLY A 233 16.11 -18.37 -2.71
CA GLY A 233 16.52 -19.75 -2.50
C GLY A 233 17.86 -20.11 -3.18
N ASN A 234 18.15 -19.50 -4.30
CA ASN A 234 19.44 -19.60 -4.99
C ASN A 234 20.22 -18.31 -4.74
N LYS A 235 21.33 -18.35 -4.02
CA LYS A 235 22.24 -17.22 -3.72
C LYS A 235 22.70 -16.37 -4.93
N ILE A 236 22.20 -16.64 -6.11
CA ILE A 236 22.54 -16.02 -7.40
C ILE A 236 21.96 -14.61 -7.55
N ALA A 237 20.92 -14.25 -6.83
CA ALA A 237 20.14 -13.02 -7.09
C ALA A 237 20.70 -11.73 -6.52
N ARG A 238 21.74 -11.76 -5.68
CA ARG A 238 22.36 -10.53 -5.17
C ARG A 238 23.21 -9.77 -6.20
N ILE A 239 23.40 -10.31 -7.41
CA ILE A 239 24.30 -9.74 -8.43
C ILE A 239 23.59 -8.68 -9.31
N PHE A 240 22.26 -8.59 -9.32
CA PHE A 240 21.52 -7.65 -10.17
C PHE A 240 20.95 -6.41 -9.45
N VAL A 241 21.53 -6.02 -8.33
CA VAL A 241 21.26 -4.68 -7.76
C VAL A 241 22.10 -3.66 -8.53
N PHE A 242 21.64 -3.26 -9.71
CA PHE A 242 22.14 -2.03 -10.31
C PHE A 242 21.60 -0.85 -9.51
N LYS A 243 22.48 -0.24 -8.72
CA LYS A 243 22.30 1.15 -8.29
C LYS A 243 22.34 2.02 -9.54
N PHE A 244 21.25 2.71 -9.82
CA PHE A 244 21.23 3.92 -10.62
C PHE A 244 20.82 5.09 -9.74
#